data_b6907b185bf20761a782d26147e20630
#
_entry.id   b6907b185bf20761a782d26147e20630
#
_cell.length_a   1.000
_cell.length_b   1.000
_cell.length_c   1.000
_cell.angle_alpha   90.00
_cell.angle_beta   90.00
_cell.angle_gamma   90.00
#
_symmetry.space_group_name_H-M   'P 1'
#
loop_
_entity.id
_entity.type
_entity.pdbx_description
1 polymer ?
#
loop_
_entity_poly.entity_id
_entity_poly.type
_entity_poly.pdbx_seq_one_letter_code
_entity_poly.pdbx_strand_id
1 'polypeptide(L)'
;MRSPNVTSLEEFCVSKIVSMPDRNANAPIRVPGVRDRRYTIRYPFAADVELIDLETGRQVSGVTSDISLGGCFVCTSKPLSVNARARMKLTRKGEVLEALVVVRIVKPRVGMGIEFFDLEASNSERLVAWMDALSHSR
;
A
#
# COMPACT_ATOMS: atom_id res chain seq x y z
N MET A 1 17.39 5.59 7.20
CA MET A 1 17.61 5.29 7.30
C MET A 1 17.73 5.06 7.32
N ARG A 2 17.05 5.13 7.22
CA ARG A 2 16.95 4.83 7.38
C ARG A 2 17.03 4.47 6.87
N SER A 3 16.48 4.24 6.49
CA SER A 3 16.46 3.92 6.18
C SER A 3 16.41 3.85 5.75
N PRO A 4 16.07 3.90 5.55
CA PRO A 4 15.90 3.69 5.37
C PRO A 4 15.99 3.47 5.01
N ASN A 5 15.56 3.33 5.12
CA ASN A 5 15.69 2.99 5.03
C ASN A 5 15.93 2.40 4.95
N VAL A 6 15.79 2.24 5.18
CA VAL A 6 15.90 1.63 5.33
C VAL A 6 16.21 1.16 5.72
N THR A 7 16.08 0.94 5.82
CA THR A 7 16.10 0.59 6.45
C THR A 7 15.85 0.38 6.96
N SER A 8 16.57 0.12 7.03
CA SER A 8 15.81 0.12 7.86
C SER A 8 14.46 -0.29 7.70
N LEU A 9 14.15 -1.02 6.84
CA LEU A 9 12.85 -1.45 6.70
C LEU A 9 12.39 -2.25 7.85
N GLU A 10 13.18 -3.05 8.38
CA GLU A 10 12.82 -3.80 9.47
C GLU A 10 12.51 -3.00 10.61
N GLU A 11 13.31 -2.09 10.93
CA GLU A 11 13.05 -1.32 12.01
C GLU A 11 11.86 -0.53 11.80
N PHE A 12 11.58 -0.21 10.59
CA PHE A 12 10.45 0.51 10.30
C PHE A 12 9.20 -0.19 10.70
N CYS A 13 9.08 -1.41 10.42
CA CYS A 13 7.96 -2.14 10.75
C CYS A 13 7.66 -2.12 12.20
N VAL A 14 8.61 -2.28 12.95
CA VAL A 14 8.41 -2.29 14.34
C VAL A 14 7.99 -0.98 14.87
N SER A 15 8.62 0.06 14.49
CA SER A 15 8.30 1.31 15.05
C SER A 15 6.95 1.77 14.68
N LYS A 16 6.47 1.40 13.55
CA LYS A 16 5.29 1.87 13.16
C LYS A 16 4.20 1.30 13.84
N ILE A 17 4.31 0.19 14.06
CA ILE A 17 3.31 -0.43 14.68
C ILE A 17 3.25 -0.26 16.04
N VAL A 18 4.10 -0.15 16.46
CA VAL A 18 4.14 0.03 17.76
C VAL A 18 4.00 1.21 18.13
N SER A 19 3.90 1.48 17.85
CA SER A 19 4.06 2.43 18.15
C SER A 19 3.48 2.94 18.23
N MET A 20 3.10 2.36 18.26
CA MET A 20 2.80 2.60 18.28
C MET A 20 2.57 2.56 18.82
N PRO A 21 2.37 2.45 19.27
CA PRO A 21 2.17 2.44 19.74
C PRO A 21 1.84 2.43 20.01
N ASP A 22 1.54 2.46 20.01
CA ASP A 22 1.29 2.54 20.07
C ASP A 22 1.07 2.89 19.91
N ARG A 23 0.73 3.16 20.03
CA ARG A 23 0.54 3.38 19.81
C ARG A 23 0.23 3.58 20.08
N ASN A 24 -0.12 3.39 20.28
CA ASN A 24 -0.45 3.51 20.59
C ASN A 24 -0.66 3.64 21.08
N ALA A 25 -0.83 3.65 21.55
CA ALA A 25 -1.07 3.75 21.96
C ALA A 25 -1.57 4.26 22.10
N ASN A 26 -2.01 4.44 22.05
CA ASN A 26 -2.58 4.82 21.81
C ASN A 26 -3.06 4.96 21.20
N ALA A 27 -2.73 4.96 21.04
CA ALA A 27 -3.25 4.92 20.14
C ALA A 27 -4.25 4.72 20.14
N PRO A 28 -4.68 5.31 19.82
CA PRO A 28 -5.87 5.07 20.08
C PRO A 28 -5.97 3.77 20.18
N ILE A 29 -6.14 3.48 21.06
CA ILE A 29 -6.13 2.35 21.21
C ILE A 29 -7.14 1.72 20.51
N ARG A 30 -6.88 0.80 19.84
CA ARG A 30 -7.71 0.16 19.15
C ARG A 30 -8.21 -0.90 19.91
N VAL A 31 -9.44 -1.14 19.92
CA VAL A 31 -9.99 -2.27 20.58
C VAL A 31 -9.63 -3.46 19.77
N PRO A 32 -9.13 -4.49 20.37
CA PRO A 32 -8.73 -5.66 19.63
C PRO A 32 -9.87 -6.21 18.84
N GLY A 33 -9.64 -6.51 17.61
CA GLY A 33 -10.63 -7.07 16.76
C GLY A 33 -11.48 -6.05 16.03
N VAL A 34 -11.36 -4.81 16.45
CA VAL A 34 -12.11 -3.77 15.77
C VAL A 34 -11.15 -3.02 14.93
N ARG A 35 -11.35 -2.95 13.65
CA ARG A 35 -10.45 -2.21 12.84
C ARG A 35 -11.16 -1.07 12.24
N ASP A 36 -10.42 -0.07 11.87
CA ASP A 36 -10.94 1.07 11.16
C ASP A 36 -11.55 0.52 9.89
N ARG A 37 -12.85 0.74 9.72
CA ARG A 37 -13.52 0.18 8.57
C ARG A 37 -12.97 0.70 7.27
N ARG A 38 -12.38 1.88 7.26
CA ARG A 38 -11.84 2.41 6.03
C ARG A 38 -10.72 1.54 5.47
N TYR A 39 -10.03 0.79 6.31
CA TYR A 39 -8.97 -0.06 5.83
C TYR A 39 -9.50 -1.26 5.08
N THR A 40 -10.74 -1.65 5.33
CA THR A 40 -11.29 -2.81 4.66
C THR A 40 -12.22 -2.46 3.53
N ILE A 41 -12.66 -1.19 3.44
CA ILE A 41 -13.55 -0.80 2.37
C ILE A 41 -12.76 -0.60 1.11
N ARG A 42 -13.15 -1.29 0.07
CA ARG A 42 -12.45 -1.21 -1.20
C ARG A 42 -13.37 -0.59 -2.24
N TYR A 43 -12.80 0.26 -3.07
CA TYR A 43 -13.54 0.91 -4.12
C TYR A 43 -12.95 0.56 -5.47
N PRO A 44 -13.78 0.40 -6.51
CA PRO A 44 -13.26 0.22 -7.86
C PRO A 44 -12.37 1.42 -8.18
N PHE A 45 -11.21 1.14 -8.76
CA PHE A 45 -10.24 2.20 -8.95
C PHE A 45 -9.22 1.75 -9.99
N ALA A 46 -9.14 2.47 -11.08
CA ALA A 46 -8.19 2.15 -12.14
C ALA A 46 -7.07 3.18 -12.15
N ALA A 47 -5.87 2.72 -11.96
CA ALA A 47 -4.69 3.57 -12.01
C ALA A 47 -3.56 2.76 -12.62
N ASP A 48 -2.66 3.45 -13.32
CA ASP A 48 -1.50 2.79 -13.86
C ASP A 48 -0.53 2.52 -12.73
N VAL A 49 0.08 1.36 -12.74
CA VAL A 49 0.97 0.92 -11.67
C VAL A 49 2.32 0.53 -12.23
N GLU A 50 3.36 0.96 -11.56
CA GLU A 50 4.70 0.46 -11.81
C GLU A 50 5.27 0.00 -10.48
N LEU A 51 5.88 -1.17 -10.49
CA LEU A 51 6.48 -1.72 -9.28
C LEU A 51 7.91 -2.12 -9.58
N ILE A 52 8.78 -1.91 -8.62
CA ILE A 52 10.15 -2.36 -8.71
C ILE A 52 10.44 -3.16 -7.46
N ASP A 53 10.76 -4.44 -7.66
CA ASP A 53 11.10 -5.32 -6.56
C ASP A 53 12.40 -4.81 -5.94
N LEU A 54 12.38 -4.57 -4.65
CA LEU A 54 13.53 -3.99 -3.96
C LEU A 54 14.71 -4.94 -3.89
N GLU A 55 14.43 -6.23 -3.97
CA GLU A 55 15.48 -7.20 -3.86
C GLU A 55 16.11 -7.57 -5.19
N THR A 56 15.29 -7.74 -6.21
CA THR A 56 15.78 -8.20 -7.50
C THR A 56 15.89 -7.12 -8.54
N GLY A 57 15.22 -5.99 -8.32
CA GLY A 57 15.19 -4.93 -9.32
C GLY A 57 14.21 -5.20 -10.46
N ARG A 58 13.46 -6.27 -10.37
CA ARG A 58 12.51 -6.62 -11.42
C ARG A 58 11.39 -5.61 -11.48
N GLN A 59 11.04 -5.19 -12.66
CA GLN A 59 9.97 -4.23 -12.86
C GLN A 59 8.71 -4.89 -13.35
N VAL A 60 7.58 -4.45 -12.84
CA VAL A 60 6.29 -4.97 -13.25
C VAL A 60 5.35 -3.80 -13.47
N SER A 61 4.58 -3.84 -14.52
CA SER A 61 3.57 -2.82 -14.80
C SER A 61 2.20 -3.47 -14.80
N GLY A 62 1.21 -2.68 -14.47
CA GLY A 62 -0.17 -3.18 -14.47
C GLY A 62 -1.14 -2.05 -14.21
N VAL A 63 -2.36 -2.43 -13.91
CA VAL A 63 -3.44 -1.48 -13.63
C VAL A 63 -4.17 -1.99 -12.41
N THR A 64 -4.55 -1.07 -11.52
CA THR A 64 -5.31 -1.51 -10.35
C THR A 64 -6.75 -1.81 -10.72
N SER A 65 -7.39 -2.68 -9.97
CA SER A 65 -8.81 -2.92 -10.10
C SER A 65 -9.58 -2.32 -8.94
N ASP A 66 -8.94 -2.19 -7.78
CA ASP A 66 -9.58 -1.60 -6.61
C ASP A 66 -8.52 -1.05 -5.69
N ILE A 67 -8.96 -0.24 -4.72
CA ILE A 67 -8.04 0.35 -3.76
C ILE A 67 -8.75 0.52 -2.42
N SER A 68 -7.98 0.44 -1.35
CA SER A 68 -8.44 0.75 -0.01
C SER A 68 -7.34 1.54 0.68
N LEU A 69 -7.56 1.95 1.91
CA LEU A 69 -6.50 2.63 2.66
C LEU A 69 -5.34 1.68 2.96
N GLY A 70 -5.60 0.38 2.97
CA GLY A 70 -4.55 -0.58 3.30
C GLY A 70 -3.80 -1.13 2.11
N GLY A 71 -4.32 -0.97 0.91
CA GLY A 71 -3.65 -1.54 -0.26
C GLY A 71 -4.51 -1.53 -1.49
N CYS A 72 -4.08 -2.29 -2.48
CA CYS A 72 -4.81 -2.35 -3.74
C CYS A 72 -4.55 -3.68 -4.41
N PHE A 73 -5.34 -4.00 -5.41
CA PHE A 73 -5.09 -5.19 -6.23
C PHE A 73 -4.58 -4.72 -7.58
N VAL A 74 -3.46 -5.26 -8.00
CA VAL A 74 -2.83 -4.90 -9.26
C VAL A 74 -3.02 -6.02 -10.26
N CYS A 75 -3.61 -5.71 -11.39
CA CYS A 75 -3.83 -6.69 -12.45
C CYS A 75 -2.60 -6.70 -13.34
N THR A 76 -1.96 -7.84 -13.43
CA THR A 76 -0.78 -8.00 -14.26
C THR A 76 -0.60 -9.49 -14.54
N SER A 77 -0.08 -9.81 -15.72
CA SER A 77 0.14 -11.19 -16.08
C SER A 77 1.40 -11.77 -15.44
N LYS A 78 2.25 -10.91 -14.89
CA LYS A 78 3.52 -11.37 -14.32
C LYS A 78 3.71 -10.79 -12.93
N PRO A 79 2.93 -11.24 -11.95
CA PRO A 79 3.06 -10.68 -10.61
C PRO A 79 4.40 -11.02 -9.96
N LEU A 80 4.75 -10.22 -8.97
CA LEU A 80 5.92 -10.51 -8.16
C LEU A 80 5.57 -11.64 -7.20
N SER A 81 6.57 -12.12 -6.49
CA SER A 81 6.36 -13.21 -5.56
C SER A 81 5.69 -12.75 -4.28
N VAL A 82 4.99 -13.66 -3.64
CA VAL A 82 4.40 -13.38 -2.33
C VAL A 82 5.50 -12.96 -1.39
N ASN A 83 5.21 -11.96 -0.58
CA ASN A 83 6.13 -11.37 0.39
C ASN A 83 7.23 -10.51 -0.23
N ALA A 84 7.21 -10.32 -1.54
CA ALA A 84 8.17 -9.41 -2.15
C ALA A 84 7.87 -7.99 -1.69
N ARG A 85 8.91 -7.21 -1.45
CA ARG A 85 8.76 -5.81 -1.13
C ARG A 85 9.11 -5.02 -2.35
N ALA A 86 8.36 -3.99 -2.61
CA ALA A 86 8.54 -3.24 -3.84
C ALA A 86 8.27 -1.76 -3.62
N ARG A 87 8.81 -0.95 -4.50
CA ARG A 87 8.47 0.45 -4.54
C ARG A 87 7.40 0.58 -5.61
N MET A 88 6.28 1.16 -5.25
CA MET A 88 5.15 1.25 -6.15
C MET A 88 4.87 2.69 -6.51
N LYS A 89 4.49 2.90 -7.76
CA LYS A 89 4.09 4.20 -8.24
C LYS A 89 2.73 4.04 -8.90
N LEU A 90 1.73 4.74 -8.37
CA LEU A 90 0.40 4.74 -8.95
C LEU A 90 0.17 6.07 -9.62
N THR A 91 -0.34 6.05 -10.83
CA THR A 91 -0.62 7.28 -11.56
C THR A 91 -2.08 7.29 -11.98
N ARG A 92 -2.78 8.34 -11.63
CA ARG A 92 -4.17 8.50 -12.01
C ARG A 92 -4.45 9.95 -12.29
N LYS A 93 -4.94 10.23 -13.49
CA LYS A 93 -5.33 11.59 -13.88
C LYS A 93 -4.24 12.62 -13.60
N GLY A 94 -3.02 12.25 -13.90
CA GLY A 94 -1.89 13.15 -13.71
C GLY A 94 -1.36 13.23 -12.31
N GLU A 95 -1.98 12.57 -11.34
CA GLU A 95 -1.50 12.55 -9.98
C GLU A 95 -0.74 11.27 -9.72
N VAL A 96 0.32 11.37 -8.96
CA VAL A 96 1.19 10.24 -8.68
C VAL A 96 1.25 9.98 -7.18
N LEU A 97 1.15 8.73 -6.81
CA LEU A 97 1.27 8.31 -5.43
C LEU A 97 2.34 7.24 -5.36
N GLU A 98 3.30 7.39 -4.47
CA GLU A 98 4.37 6.43 -4.31
C GLU A 98 4.32 5.83 -2.93
N ALA A 99 4.64 4.55 -2.84
CA ALA A 99 4.60 3.84 -1.58
C ALA A 99 5.55 2.66 -1.61
N LEU A 100 5.95 2.23 -0.43
CA LEU A 100 6.61 0.94 -0.30
C LEU A 100 5.51 -0.05 0.02
N VAL A 101 5.55 -1.19 -0.63
CA VAL A 101 4.48 -2.17 -0.53
C VAL A 101 5.02 -3.57 -0.34
N VAL A 102 4.14 -4.45 0.10
CA VAL A 102 4.45 -5.85 0.25
C VAL A 102 3.38 -6.64 -0.48
N VAL A 103 3.80 -7.63 -1.26
CA VAL A 103 2.86 -8.48 -1.97
C VAL A 103 2.31 -9.52 -1.00
N ARG A 104 1.00 -9.54 -0.83
CA ARG A 104 0.38 -10.47 0.11
C ARG A 104 -0.28 -11.66 -0.54
N ILE A 105 -0.84 -11.46 -1.72
CA ILE A 105 -1.55 -12.51 -2.42
C ILE A 105 -1.14 -12.48 -3.87
N VAL A 106 -0.93 -13.64 -4.46
CA VAL A 106 -0.60 -13.72 -5.87
C VAL A 106 -1.59 -14.64 -6.54
N LYS A 107 -2.19 -14.16 -7.62
CA LYS A 107 -3.05 -14.97 -8.47
C LYS A 107 -2.34 -15.06 -9.81
N PRO A 108 -1.73 -16.20 -10.13
CA PRO A 108 -0.90 -16.30 -11.33
C PRO A 108 -1.63 -15.85 -12.58
N ARG A 109 -0.95 -15.02 -13.35
CA ARG A 109 -1.47 -14.48 -14.60
C ARG A 109 -2.67 -13.56 -14.44
N VAL A 110 -3.12 -13.32 -13.23
CA VAL A 110 -4.24 -12.43 -12.96
C VAL A 110 -3.74 -11.16 -12.29
N GLY A 111 -2.97 -11.32 -11.22
CA GLY A 111 -2.47 -10.16 -10.51
C GLY A 111 -2.02 -10.46 -9.11
N MET A 112 -1.91 -9.42 -8.31
CA MET A 112 -1.43 -9.57 -6.95
C MET A 112 -2.10 -8.55 -6.05
N GLY A 113 -2.36 -8.98 -4.83
CA GLY A 113 -2.88 -8.10 -3.79
C GLY A 113 -1.71 -7.52 -3.03
N ILE A 114 -1.72 -6.22 -2.88
CA ILE A 114 -0.61 -5.48 -2.29
C ILE A 114 -1.06 -4.72 -1.07
N GLU A 115 -0.23 -4.72 -0.06
CA GLU A 115 -0.48 -3.97 1.15
C GLU A 115 0.49 -2.80 1.19
N PHE A 116 0.00 -1.60 1.48
CA PHE A 116 0.87 -0.44 1.66
C PHE A 116 1.64 -0.62 2.96
N PHE A 117 2.94 -0.50 2.86
CA PHE A 117 3.81 -0.73 3.98
C PHE A 117 4.32 0.60 4.52
N ASP A 118 4.59 1.56 3.68
CA ASP A 118 5.06 2.87 4.10
C ASP A 118 4.69 3.92 3.07
N LEU A 119 4.12 5.01 3.55
CA LEU A 119 3.75 6.14 2.71
C LEU A 119 4.26 7.39 3.40
N GLU A 120 4.96 8.23 2.66
CA GLU A 120 5.32 9.53 3.21
C GLU A 120 4.06 10.37 3.37
N ALA A 121 4.16 11.39 4.20
CA ALA A 121 2.99 12.19 4.55
C ALA A 121 2.23 12.71 3.34
N SER A 122 2.93 13.23 2.35
CA SER A 122 2.26 13.77 1.18
C SER A 122 1.52 12.69 0.40
N ASN A 123 2.08 11.49 0.33
CA ASN A 123 1.43 10.40 -0.36
C ASN A 123 0.25 9.87 0.45
N SER A 124 0.38 9.87 1.76
CA SER A 124 -0.70 9.45 2.62
C SER A 124 -1.89 10.40 2.47
N GLU A 125 -1.62 11.69 2.40
CA GLU A 125 -2.69 12.67 2.21
C GLU A 125 -3.35 12.49 0.86
N ARG A 126 -2.57 12.18 -0.16
CA ARG A 126 -3.14 11.95 -1.48
C ARG A 126 -4.02 10.71 -1.49
N LEU A 127 -3.59 9.67 -0.81
CA LEU A 127 -4.39 8.45 -0.73
C LEU A 127 -5.72 8.74 -0.06
N VAL A 128 -5.70 9.48 1.05
CA VAL A 128 -6.92 9.81 1.76
C VAL A 128 -7.83 10.66 0.86
N ALA A 129 -7.26 11.60 0.12
CA ALA A 129 -8.05 12.42 -0.79
C ALA A 129 -8.69 11.58 -1.88
N TRP A 130 -7.95 10.64 -2.44
CA TRP A 130 -8.51 9.74 -3.44
C TRP A 130 -9.65 8.92 -2.85
N MET A 131 -9.45 8.39 -1.64
CA MET A 131 -10.48 7.57 -1.02
C MET A 131 -11.73 8.40 -0.71
N ASP A 132 -11.56 9.64 -0.27
CA ASP A 132 -12.70 10.50 -0.02
C ASP A 132 -13.47 10.76 -1.30
N ALA A 133 -12.76 11.04 -2.38
CA ALA A 133 -13.42 11.30 -3.66
C ALA A 133 -14.20 10.06 -4.12
N LEU A 134 -13.63 8.89 -3.94
CA LEU A 134 -14.30 7.66 -4.35
C LEU A 134 -15.54 7.41 -3.50
N SER A 135 -15.46 7.68 -2.22
CA SER A 135 -16.62 7.43 -1.36
C SER A 135 -17.75 8.40 -1.64
N HIS A 136 -17.43 9.60 -2.09
CA HIS A 136 -18.46 10.58 -2.36
C HIS A 136 -19.04 10.47 -3.77
N SER A 137 -18.40 9.75 -4.63
CA SER A 137 -18.89 9.64 -5.98
C SER A 137 -19.88 8.49 -6.15
N ARG A 138 -20.26 7.83 -5.06
CA ARG A 138 -21.19 6.71 -5.16
C ARG A 138 -22.62 7.08 -4.88
#